data_d75d0193736278e7c82dec4c7cb2eee2
#
_entry.id   d75d0193736278e7c82dec4c7cb2eee2
#
_cell.length_a   1.000
_cell.length_b   1.000
_cell.length_c   1.000
_cell.angle_alpha   90.00
_cell.angle_beta   90.00
_cell.angle_gamma   90.00
#
_symmetry.space_group_name_H-M   'P 1'
#
loop_
_entity.id
_entity.type
_entity.pdbx_description
1 polymer ?
#
loop_
_entity_poly.entity_id
_entity_poly.type
_entity_poly.pdbx_seq_one_letter_code
_entity_poly.pdbx_strand_id
1 'polypeptide(L)'
;FKNRIWFNNDKNSMTIKDTLREIHSSGAKNIFLKMDIETAEYKVLEDIFKTQNSIFGMAIEFHKIDEFSKEFNLLIDKILKKFYIVHAHGNNYGKLFGKNNFPSILELTFISKDHIKEPVKYSKKSYPIEGLDQPNRFSKPDCKLIF
;
A
#
# COMPACT_ATOMS: atom_id res chain seq x y z
N PHE A 1 1.91 -21.12 -0.17
CA PHE A 1 0.73 -20.84 0.67
C PHE A 1 -0.48 -20.59 -0.21
N LYS A 2 -1.65 -21.20 0.12
CA LYS A 2 -2.93 -20.97 -0.56
C LYS A 2 -3.97 -20.33 0.38
N ASN A 3 -3.53 -19.68 1.46
CA ASN A 3 -4.41 -19.06 2.42
C ASN A 3 -4.59 -17.57 2.09
N ARG A 4 -5.80 -17.07 2.26
CA ARG A 4 -6.10 -15.65 2.17
C ARG A 4 -5.54 -14.95 3.41
N ILE A 5 -4.90 -13.80 3.24
CA ILE A 5 -4.53 -12.94 4.37
C ILE A 5 -5.78 -12.18 4.83
N TRP A 6 -6.07 -12.25 6.14
CA TRP A 6 -7.24 -11.64 6.75
C TRP A 6 -6.91 -11.17 8.18
N PHE A 7 -7.85 -10.52 8.84
CA PHE A 7 -7.65 -10.01 10.20
C PHE A 7 -7.80 -11.09 11.30
N ASN A 8 -8.21 -12.29 10.97
CA ASN A 8 -8.29 -13.45 11.87
C ASN A 8 -7.86 -14.73 11.16
N ASN A 9 -7.44 -15.72 11.95
CA ASN A 9 -7.14 -17.04 11.44
C ASN A 9 -8.43 -17.88 11.35
N ASP A 10 -8.61 -18.55 10.24
CA ASP A 10 -9.62 -19.59 10.05
C ASP A 10 -9.07 -20.69 9.12
N LYS A 11 -9.92 -21.64 8.72
CA LYS A 11 -9.51 -22.78 7.88
C LYS A 11 -8.88 -22.35 6.53
N ASN A 12 -9.23 -21.16 6.02
CA ASN A 12 -8.83 -20.67 4.71
C ASN A 12 -8.12 -19.31 4.77
N SER A 13 -7.87 -18.78 5.95
CA SER A 13 -7.21 -17.48 6.14
C SER A 13 -6.18 -17.49 7.27
N MET A 14 -5.19 -16.61 7.13
CA MET A 14 -4.15 -16.35 8.13
C MET A 14 -4.03 -14.86 8.37
N THR A 15 -3.65 -14.48 9.59
CA THR A 15 -3.28 -13.09 9.83
C THR A 15 -1.95 -12.77 9.14
N ILE A 16 -1.74 -11.50 8.80
CA ILE A 16 -0.46 -11.06 8.26
C ILE A 16 0.70 -11.35 9.23
N LYS A 17 0.45 -11.24 10.52
CA LYS A 17 1.42 -11.56 11.56
C LYS A 17 1.87 -13.02 11.51
N ASP A 18 0.93 -13.95 11.38
CA ASP A 18 1.25 -15.38 11.34
C ASP A 18 1.89 -15.76 10.00
N THR A 19 1.42 -15.18 8.90
CA THR A 19 2.06 -15.33 7.59
C THR A 19 3.52 -14.88 7.61
N LEU A 20 3.80 -13.70 8.17
CA LEU A 20 5.18 -13.20 8.29
C LEU A 20 6.04 -14.08 9.21
N ARG A 21 5.45 -14.63 10.29
CA ARG A 21 6.16 -15.57 11.17
C ARG A 21 6.57 -16.86 10.42
N GLU A 22 5.67 -17.42 9.60
CA GLU A 22 6.00 -18.60 8.80
C GLU A 22 7.06 -18.31 7.73
N ILE A 23 6.96 -17.16 7.03
CA ILE A 23 7.98 -16.74 6.08
C ILE A 23 9.34 -16.56 6.76
N HIS A 24 9.38 -15.97 7.94
CA HIS A 24 10.60 -15.85 8.72
C HIS A 24 11.19 -17.22 9.12
N SER A 25 10.33 -18.15 9.53
CA SER A 25 10.75 -19.50 9.90
C SER A 25 11.37 -20.25 8.72
N SER A 26 11.03 -19.89 7.49
CA SER A 26 11.66 -20.42 6.26
C SER A 26 13.02 -19.80 5.95
N GLY A 27 13.50 -18.84 6.76
CA GLY A 27 14.77 -18.14 6.54
C GLY A 27 14.70 -16.99 5.53
N ALA A 28 13.53 -16.63 5.04
CA ALA A 28 13.37 -15.54 4.09
C ALA A 28 13.71 -14.18 4.73
N LYS A 29 14.44 -13.36 3.96
CA LYS A 29 14.83 -11.99 4.32
C LYS A 29 14.35 -11.06 3.21
N ASN A 30 14.16 -9.76 3.53
CA ASN A 30 13.79 -8.75 2.52
C ASN A 30 12.47 -9.07 1.82
N ILE A 31 11.38 -9.15 2.58
CA ILE A 31 10.05 -9.43 2.07
C ILE A 31 9.51 -8.19 1.33
N PHE A 32 9.05 -8.36 0.09
CA PHE A 32 8.20 -7.38 -0.58
C PHE A 32 6.75 -7.84 -0.47
N LEU A 33 5.88 -6.96 0.06
CA LEU A 33 4.46 -7.26 0.26
C LEU A 33 3.61 -6.56 -0.83
N LYS A 34 2.92 -7.33 -1.66
CA LYS A 34 1.80 -6.80 -2.47
C LYS A 34 0.51 -7.07 -1.72
N MET A 35 -0.34 -6.05 -1.58
CA MET A 35 -1.63 -6.14 -0.90
C MET A 35 -2.71 -5.41 -1.70
N ASP A 36 -3.80 -6.12 -1.95
CA ASP A 36 -5.01 -5.66 -2.62
C ASP A 36 -6.15 -6.55 -2.09
N ILE A 37 -6.88 -6.08 -1.06
CA ILE A 37 -7.81 -6.89 -0.26
C ILE A 37 -9.12 -6.19 0.08
N GLU A 38 -9.54 -5.27 -0.81
CA GLU A 38 -10.90 -4.72 -0.85
C GLU A 38 -11.40 -4.18 0.49
N THR A 39 -10.71 -3.16 1.02
CA THR A 39 -10.95 -2.45 2.30
C THR A 39 -10.42 -3.14 3.58
N ALA A 40 -10.00 -4.40 3.53
CA ALA A 40 -9.44 -5.07 4.70
C ALA A 40 -8.03 -4.56 5.06
N GLU A 41 -7.35 -3.83 4.15
CA GLU A 41 -6.04 -3.22 4.37
C GLU A 41 -5.98 -2.35 5.62
N TYR A 42 -7.04 -1.61 5.94
CA TYR A 42 -7.11 -0.75 7.13
C TYR A 42 -7.01 -1.51 8.47
N LYS A 43 -7.42 -2.78 8.46
CA LYS A 43 -7.34 -3.66 9.64
C LYS A 43 -6.06 -4.49 9.66
N VAL A 44 -5.68 -5.02 8.50
CA VAL A 44 -4.54 -5.96 8.36
C VAL A 44 -3.21 -5.24 8.54
N LEU A 45 -3.06 -4.03 7.99
CA LEU A 45 -1.79 -3.29 8.05
C LEU A 45 -1.38 -2.87 9.47
N GLU A 46 -2.30 -2.73 10.41
CA GLU A 46 -1.94 -2.43 11.80
C GLU A 46 -1.03 -3.51 12.42
N ASP A 47 -1.19 -4.75 12.01
CA ASP A 47 -0.38 -5.85 12.52
C ASP A 47 1.05 -5.88 11.94
N ILE A 48 1.27 -5.30 10.75
CA ILE A 48 2.59 -5.17 10.15
C ILE A 48 3.54 -4.37 11.05
N PHE A 49 3.03 -3.32 11.71
CA PHE A 49 3.86 -2.49 12.59
C PHE A 49 4.29 -3.19 13.87
N LYS A 50 3.62 -4.29 14.22
CA LYS A 50 3.94 -5.12 15.40
C LYS A 50 4.96 -6.21 15.07
N THR A 51 5.20 -6.49 13.79
CA THR A 51 6.20 -7.48 13.35
C THR A 51 7.53 -6.79 13.05
N GLN A 52 8.64 -7.44 13.41
CA GLN A 52 9.96 -6.85 13.23
C GLN A 52 10.42 -6.88 11.77
N ASN A 53 10.88 -5.76 11.30
CA ASN A 53 11.93 -5.40 10.31
C ASN A 53 12.27 -6.31 9.11
N SER A 54 11.39 -7.18 8.63
CA SER A 54 11.66 -8.02 7.46
C SER A 54 11.08 -7.49 6.15
N ILE A 55 10.19 -6.52 6.23
CA ILE A 55 9.57 -5.95 5.03
C ILE A 55 10.45 -4.83 4.53
N PHE A 56 11.06 -5.03 3.35
CA PHE A 56 11.85 -4.00 2.72
C PHE A 56 11.01 -3.07 1.83
N GLY A 57 9.88 -3.55 1.32
CA GLY A 57 8.97 -2.74 0.51
C GLY A 57 7.55 -3.29 0.47
N MET A 58 6.62 -2.42 0.09
CA MET A 58 5.20 -2.76 -0.01
C MET A 58 4.59 -2.08 -1.23
N ALA A 59 3.68 -2.76 -1.94
CA ALA A 59 2.75 -2.16 -2.89
C ALA A 59 1.34 -2.45 -2.40
N ILE A 60 0.60 -1.40 -2.05
CA ILE A 60 -0.70 -1.53 -1.39
C ILE A 60 -1.73 -0.73 -2.17
N GLU A 61 -2.86 -1.37 -2.49
CA GLU A 61 -4.03 -0.70 -3.00
C GLU A 61 -4.99 -0.39 -1.84
N PHE A 62 -5.26 0.90 -1.64
CA PHE A 62 -6.20 1.38 -0.63
C PHE A 62 -7.55 1.65 -1.29
N HIS A 63 -8.60 1.05 -0.75
CA HIS A 63 -9.95 1.16 -1.26
C HIS A 63 -10.82 2.10 -0.42
N LYS A 64 -11.81 2.73 -1.06
CA LYS A 64 -12.82 3.57 -0.41
C LYS A 64 -12.23 4.63 0.54
N ILE A 65 -11.18 5.30 0.10
CA ILE A 65 -10.50 6.35 0.88
C ILE A 65 -11.46 7.48 1.26
N ASP A 66 -12.46 7.76 0.42
CA ASP A 66 -13.50 8.74 0.68
C ASP A 66 -14.40 8.37 1.86
N GLU A 67 -14.61 7.07 2.11
CA GLU A 67 -15.38 6.55 3.25
C GLU A 67 -14.49 6.38 4.51
N PHE A 68 -13.21 6.00 4.33
CA PHE A 68 -12.24 5.67 5.38
C PHE A 68 -11.10 6.70 5.49
N SER A 69 -11.36 7.98 5.15
CA SER A 69 -10.31 9.01 5.07
C SER A 69 -9.54 9.20 6.38
N LYS A 70 -10.20 9.07 7.53
CA LYS A 70 -9.55 9.17 8.85
C LYS A 70 -8.61 8.00 9.09
N GLU A 71 -9.07 6.78 8.84
CA GLU A 71 -8.29 5.54 8.99
C GLU A 71 -7.11 5.54 8.01
N PHE A 72 -7.34 5.96 6.76
CA PHE A 72 -6.29 6.12 5.75
C PHE A 72 -5.18 7.04 6.23
N ASN A 73 -5.52 8.26 6.66
CA ASN A 73 -4.52 9.22 7.12
C ASN A 73 -3.74 8.71 8.32
N LEU A 74 -4.41 8.15 9.33
CA LEU A 74 -3.76 7.59 10.51
C LEU A 74 -2.81 6.44 10.15
N LEU A 75 -3.20 5.62 9.17
CA LEU A 75 -2.38 4.50 8.71
C LEU A 75 -1.16 4.97 7.90
N ILE A 76 -1.34 5.94 6.99
CA ILE A 76 -0.25 6.54 6.23
C ILE A 76 0.75 7.20 7.18
N ASP A 77 0.30 7.95 8.19
CA ASP A 77 1.18 8.55 9.20
C ASP A 77 2.02 7.48 9.94
N LYS A 78 1.43 6.34 10.26
CA LYS A 78 2.16 5.21 10.87
C LYS A 78 3.19 4.62 9.89
N ILE A 79 2.80 4.38 8.63
CA ILE A 79 3.70 3.83 7.59
C ILE A 79 4.89 4.76 7.37
N LEU A 80 4.65 6.05 7.24
CA LEU A 80 5.68 7.05 6.95
C LEU A 80 6.72 7.22 8.05
N LYS A 81 6.50 6.68 9.25
CA LYS A 81 7.54 6.62 10.29
C LYS A 81 8.71 5.70 9.87
N LYS A 82 8.43 4.62 9.13
CA LYS A 82 9.41 3.59 8.76
C LYS A 82 9.66 3.45 7.26
N PHE A 83 8.79 3.98 6.43
CA PHE A 83 8.85 3.85 4.98
C PHE A 83 8.80 5.21 4.29
N TYR A 84 9.34 5.25 3.06
CA TYR A 84 9.08 6.33 2.10
C TYR A 84 8.07 5.86 1.07
N ILE A 85 7.17 6.75 0.63
CA ILE A 85 6.40 6.54 -0.59
C ILE A 85 7.34 6.81 -1.77
N VAL A 86 7.49 5.82 -2.65
CA VAL A 86 8.34 5.93 -3.84
C VAL A 86 7.54 6.00 -5.13
N HIS A 87 6.28 5.59 -5.07
CA HIS A 87 5.35 5.69 -6.21
C HIS A 87 3.91 5.81 -5.72
N ALA A 88 3.07 6.49 -6.52
CA ALA A 88 1.64 6.61 -6.30
C ALA A 88 0.90 6.56 -7.65
N HIS A 89 -0.18 5.79 -7.72
CA HIS A 89 -1.04 5.69 -8.89
C HIS A 89 -2.51 5.67 -8.47
N GLY A 90 -3.32 6.54 -9.05
CA GLY A 90 -4.76 6.59 -8.78
C GLY A 90 -5.52 5.59 -9.64
N ASN A 91 -6.20 4.61 -9.04
CA ASN A 91 -6.99 3.65 -9.78
C ASN A 91 -8.29 4.29 -10.28
N ASN A 92 -8.46 4.36 -11.62
CA ASN A 92 -9.58 5.03 -12.27
C ASN A 92 -10.90 4.22 -12.32
N TYR A 93 -10.96 3.05 -11.67
CA TYR A 93 -12.23 2.40 -11.29
C TYR A 93 -12.91 3.15 -10.16
N GLY A 94 -12.14 3.74 -9.24
CA GLY A 94 -12.64 4.56 -8.16
C GLY A 94 -13.29 5.85 -8.64
N LYS A 95 -14.04 6.49 -7.74
CA LYS A 95 -14.55 7.85 -7.94
C LYS A 95 -13.51 8.88 -7.47
N LEU A 96 -13.59 10.08 -8.01
CA LEU A 96 -12.84 11.22 -7.51
C LEU A 96 -13.67 11.93 -6.43
N PHE A 97 -13.02 12.43 -5.38
CA PHE A 97 -13.69 13.12 -4.29
C PHE A 97 -12.89 14.31 -3.75
N GLY A 98 -13.56 15.14 -2.96
CA GLY A 98 -12.97 16.34 -2.40
C GLY A 98 -12.66 17.44 -3.44
N LYS A 99 -12.10 18.56 -2.96
CA LYS A 99 -11.81 19.72 -3.81
C LYS A 99 -10.70 19.47 -4.83
N ASN A 100 -9.78 18.56 -4.52
CA ASN A 100 -8.61 18.24 -5.35
C ASN A 100 -8.86 17.03 -6.27
N ASN A 101 -10.09 16.53 -6.38
CA ASN A 101 -10.41 15.34 -7.16
C ASN A 101 -9.50 14.14 -6.79
N PHE A 102 -9.36 13.87 -5.50
CA PHE A 102 -8.54 12.77 -5.02
C PHE A 102 -9.22 11.42 -5.34
N PRO A 103 -8.47 10.38 -5.78
CA PRO A 103 -9.08 9.10 -6.10
C PRO A 103 -9.49 8.34 -4.83
N SER A 104 -10.65 7.68 -4.87
CA SER A 104 -11.13 6.82 -3.78
C SER A 104 -10.43 5.47 -3.72
N ILE A 105 -9.68 5.11 -4.77
CA ILE A 105 -8.80 3.93 -4.82
C ILE A 105 -7.40 4.41 -5.22
N LEU A 106 -6.40 4.08 -4.41
CA LEU A 106 -5.03 4.56 -4.59
C LEU A 106 -4.02 3.43 -4.36
N GLU A 107 -3.17 3.23 -5.34
CA GLU A 107 -2.03 2.33 -5.26
C GLU A 107 -0.80 3.10 -4.76
N LEU A 108 -0.20 2.67 -3.66
CA LEU A 108 1.01 3.25 -3.11
C LEU A 108 2.12 2.21 -3.00
N THR A 109 3.30 2.57 -3.48
CA THR A 109 4.51 1.75 -3.29
C THR A 109 5.41 2.41 -2.24
N PHE A 110 5.86 1.60 -1.30
CA PHE A 110 6.68 2.01 -0.17
C PHE A 110 8.00 1.24 -0.14
N ILE A 111 9.06 1.92 0.28
CA ILE A 111 10.37 1.29 0.57
C ILE A 111 10.78 1.64 2.01
N SER A 112 11.28 0.67 2.74
CA SER A 112 11.79 0.86 4.10
C SER A 112 12.95 1.85 4.11
N LYS A 113 12.92 2.78 5.06
CA LYS A 113 13.99 3.77 5.29
C LYS A 113 15.34 3.13 5.56
N ASP A 114 15.35 1.95 6.20
CA ASP A 114 16.57 1.21 6.54
C ASP A 114 17.33 0.71 5.30
N HIS A 115 16.66 0.66 4.13
CA HIS A 115 17.25 0.24 2.86
C HIS A 115 17.69 1.40 1.97
N ILE A 116 17.44 2.65 2.38
CA ILE A 116 17.80 3.84 1.61
C ILE A 116 19.06 4.47 2.25
N LYS A 117 20.17 4.46 1.52
CA LYS A 117 21.46 4.99 1.97
C LYS A 117 21.69 6.46 1.58
N GLU A 118 21.05 6.90 0.50
CA GLU A 118 21.21 8.24 -0.05
C GLU A 118 20.15 9.21 0.49
N PRO A 119 20.44 10.53 0.53
CA PRO A 119 19.46 11.53 0.89
C PRO A 119 18.22 11.48 -0.03
N VAL A 120 17.05 11.36 0.57
CA VAL A 120 15.78 11.33 -0.18
C VAL A 120 15.38 12.74 -0.57
N LYS A 121 14.89 12.90 -1.80
CA LYS A 121 14.33 14.14 -2.33
C LYS A 121 12.91 13.91 -2.78
N TYR A 122 12.05 14.90 -2.61
CA TYR A 122 10.71 14.87 -3.17
C TYR A 122 10.74 14.78 -4.69
N SER A 123 9.90 13.93 -5.25
CA SER A 123 9.72 13.85 -6.70
C SER A 123 9.10 15.16 -7.21
N LYS A 124 9.59 15.62 -8.38
CA LYS A 124 8.97 16.72 -9.14
C LYS A 124 8.18 16.21 -10.34
N LYS A 125 7.99 14.88 -10.44
CA LYS A 125 7.23 14.27 -11.52
C LYS A 125 5.74 14.47 -11.29
N SER A 126 5.00 14.66 -12.36
CA SER A 126 3.54 14.54 -12.35
C SER A 126 3.15 13.07 -12.40
N TYR A 127 2.02 12.74 -11.84
CA TYR A 127 1.44 11.40 -11.86
C TYR A 127 0.10 11.44 -12.63
N PRO A 128 -0.22 10.42 -13.43
CA PRO A 128 0.54 9.18 -13.65
C PRO A 128 1.86 9.42 -14.38
N ILE A 129 2.85 8.54 -14.20
CA ILE A 129 4.15 8.60 -14.86
C ILE A 129 4.03 7.92 -16.22
N GLU A 130 4.23 8.69 -17.30
CA GLU A 130 4.20 8.17 -18.67
C GLU A 130 5.20 7.02 -18.88
N GLY A 131 4.73 5.95 -19.50
CA GLY A 131 5.52 4.75 -19.76
C GLY A 131 5.68 3.78 -18.58
N LEU A 132 5.28 4.20 -17.37
CA LEU A 132 5.26 3.36 -16.17
C LEU A 132 3.83 3.00 -15.77
N ASP A 133 2.98 4.00 -15.66
CA ASP A 133 1.59 3.81 -15.26
C ASP A 133 0.69 3.54 -16.45
N GLN A 134 -0.35 2.75 -16.22
CA GLN A 134 -1.39 2.45 -17.18
C GLN A 134 -2.75 2.57 -16.48
N PRO A 135 -3.78 3.14 -17.13
CA PRO A 135 -5.09 3.20 -16.53
C PRO A 135 -5.64 1.81 -16.24
N ASN A 136 -6.09 1.55 -15.03
CA ASN A 136 -6.71 0.28 -14.65
C ASN A 136 -7.96 -0.01 -15.49
N ARG A 137 -8.67 1.05 -15.91
CA ARG A 137 -9.80 0.99 -16.83
C ARG A 137 -9.50 1.78 -18.11
N PHE A 138 -9.16 1.10 -19.21
CA PHE A 138 -8.79 1.72 -20.49
C PHE A 138 -9.86 2.61 -21.14
N SER A 139 -11.13 2.44 -20.77
CA SER A 139 -12.23 3.26 -21.30
C SER A 139 -12.39 4.63 -20.62
N LYS A 140 -11.55 4.94 -19.63
CA LYS A 140 -11.53 6.22 -18.91
C LYS A 140 -10.11 6.79 -18.88
N PRO A 141 -9.96 8.13 -18.83
CA PRO A 141 -8.68 8.75 -18.54
C PRO A 141 -8.12 8.28 -17.20
N ASP A 142 -6.80 8.24 -17.10
CA ASP A 142 -6.13 7.94 -15.84
C ASP A 142 -6.26 9.07 -14.81
N CYS A 143 -6.12 8.74 -13.53
CA CYS A 143 -6.25 9.69 -12.44
C CYS A 143 -5.00 10.58 -12.33
N LYS A 144 -5.15 11.90 -12.51
CA LYS A 144 -4.08 12.85 -12.22
C LYS A 144 -3.97 13.07 -10.71
N LEU A 145 -2.79 12.83 -10.15
CA LEU A 145 -2.49 13.14 -8.76
C LEU A 145 -1.77 14.50 -8.70
N ILE A 146 -2.28 15.38 -7.84
CA ILE A 146 -1.75 16.73 -7.58
C ILE A 146 -1.31 16.74 -6.11
N PHE A 147 -0.01 17.00 -5.88
CA PHE A 147 0.61 17.08 -4.55
C PHE A 147 1.07 18.51 -4.25
#